data_31788e72a09c4cb806cd976160c2c8ec
#
_entry.id   31788e72a09c4cb806cd976160c2c8ec
#
_cell.length_a   1.000
_cell.length_b   1.000
_cell.length_c   1.000
_cell.angle_alpha   90.00
_cell.angle_beta   90.00
_cell.angle_gamma   90.00
#
_symmetry.space_group_name_H-M   'P 1'
#
loop_
_entity.id
_entity.type
_entity.pdbx_description
1 polymer ?
#
loop_
_entity_poly.entity_id
_entity_poly.type
_entity_poly.pdbx_seq_one_letter_code
_entity_poly.pdbx_strand_id
1 'polypeptide(L)'
;MKKKRNAVEWAMHYRQIIILVMTCLVAFGVYSLPEMRKNEFPDFTIRQGVVVAVAPGNTAQEMLEQVTKPLEEYIFTYKEVRKEKTISKSRDGITYIQVYLNDELQDKDTFWSKFKHGVSQFKSQLPSNVVALQVNDDFGDTSALLQGKLSKPKNIQTSA
;
A
#
# COMPACT_ATOMS: atom_id res chain seq x y z
N MET A 1 67.49 5.28 -12.55
CA MET A 1 66.27 4.60 -12.98
C MET A 1 65.59 3.99 -11.75
N LYS A 2 64.47 4.53 -11.27
CA LYS A 2 63.74 3.98 -10.13
C LYS A 2 62.99 2.72 -10.59
N LYS A 3 63.50 1.55 -10.16
CA LYS A 3 62.87 0.25 -10.39
C LYS A 3 61.48 0.28 -9.75
N LYS A 4 60.42 0.30 -10.55
CA LYS A 4 59.06 0.15 -10.06
C LYS A 4 58.93 -1.20 -9.38
N ARG A 5 58.94 -1.23 -8.05
CA ARG A 5 58.66 -2.44 -7.28
C ARG A 5 57.27 -2.87 -7.63
N ASN A 6 57.12 -4.00 -8.29
CA ASN A 6 55.84 -4.54 -8.67
C ASN A 6 55.04 -4.81 -7.39
N ALA A 7 53.78 -4.40 -7.37
CA ALA A 7 52.87 -4.61 -6.22
C ALA A 7 52.86 -6.08 -5.76
N VAL A 8 53.10 -7.00 -6.68
CA VAL A 8 53.18 -8.44 -6.42
C VAL A 8 54.41 -8.81 -5.58
N GLU A 9 55.62 -8.25 -5.87
CA GLU A 9 56.83 -8.51 -5.08
C GLU A 9 56.70 -7.95 -3.67
N TRP A 10 56.06 -6.79 -3.51
CA TRP A 10 55.79 -6.19 -2.22
C TRP A 10 54.79 -7.04 -1.41
N ALA A 11 53.74 -7.53 -2.06
CA ALA A 11 52.73 -8.42 -1.45
C ALA A 11 53.33 -9.75 -0.98
N MET A 12 54.25 -10.34 -1.74
CA MET A 12 54.95 -11.59 -1.36
C MET A 12 55.89 -11.39 -0.19
N HIS A 13 56.55 -10.24 -0.07
CA HIS A 13 57.45 -9.95 1.02
C HIS A 13 56.73 -9.72 2.37
N TYR A 14 55.53 -9.15 2.32
CA TYR A 14 54.71 -8.84 3.50
C TYR A 14 53.45 -9.69 3.61
N ARG A 15 53.54 -10.95 3.24
CA ARG A 15 52.39 -11.85 3.19
C ARG A 15 51.60 -11.93 4.52
N GLN A 16 52.29 -11.77 5.67
CA GLN A 16 51.66 -11.77 7.00
C GLN A 16 50.76 -10.55 7.19
N ILE A 17 51.20 -9.37 6.70
CA ILE A 17 50.45 -8.13 6.77
C ILE A 17 49.19 -8.22 5.87
N ILE A 18 49.38 -8.82 4.68
CA ILE A 18 48.24 -9.00 3.75
C ILE A 18 47.20 -9.95 4.32
N ILE A 19 47.62 -11.05 4.93
CA ILE A 19 46.69 -11.99 5.58
C ILE A 19 45.95 -11.29 6.72
N LEU A 20 46.64 -10.47 7.52
CA LEU A 20 46.04 -9.72 8.62
C LEU A 20 44.99 -8.71 8.10
N VAL A 21 45.35 -7.96 7.06
CA VAL A 21 44.40 -6.99 6.43
C VAL A 21 43.20 -7.70 5.85
N MET A 22 43.37 -8.82 5.15
CA MET A 22 42.27 -9.62 4.60
C MET A 22 41.36 -10.16 5.71
N THR A 23 41.92 -10.64 6.79
CA THR A 23 41.16 -11.14 7.95
C THR A 23 40.36 -10.01 8.60
N CYS A 24 40.98 -8.83 8.76
CA CYS A 24 40.26 -7.65 9.27
C CYS A 24 39.10 -7.21 8.34
N LEU A 25 39.32 -7.22 7.01
CA LEU A 25 38.28 -6.88 6.05
C LEU A 25 37.11 -7.87 6.11
N VAL A 26 37.39 -9.16 6.19
CA VAL A 26 36.36 -10.19 6.32
C VAL A 26 35.60 -10.05 7.64
N ALA A 27 36.32 -9.86 8.75
CA ALA A 27 35.69 -9.66 10.05
C ALA A 27 34.82 -8.41 10.09
N PHE A 28 35.28 -7.29 9.50
CA PHE A 28 34.52 -6.06 9.39
C PHE A 28 33.29 -6.23 8.50
N GLY A 29 33.43 -6.96 7.38
CA GLY A 29 32.30 -7.29 6.50
C GLY A 29 31.23 -8.11 7.21
N VAL A 30 31.61 -9.14 7.94
CA VAL A 30 30.67 -9.97 8.70
C VAL A 30 30.02 -9.16 9.84
N TYR A 31 30.75 -8.28 10.49
CA TYR A 31 30.22 -7.42 11.54
C TYR A 31 29.23 -6.37 10.99
N SER A 32 29.43 -5.90 9.77
CA SER A 32 28.59 -4.89 9.13
C SER A 32 27.24 -5.47 8.60
N LEU A 33 27.15 -6.78 8.36
CA LEU A 33 25.96 -7.42 7.82
C LEU A 33 24.70 -7.27 8.71
N PRO A 34 24.75 -7.43 10.05
CA PRO A 34 23.56 -7.24 10.87
C PRO A 34 23.13 -5.78 11.01
N GLU A 35 24.01 -4.82 10.75
CA GLU A 35 23.73 -3.39 10.80
C GLU A 35 23.05 -2.87 9.53
N MET A 36 23.10 -3.62 8.45
CA MET A 36 22.26 -3.32 7.28
C MET A 36 20.80 -3.49 7.69
N ARG A 37 20.14 -2.36 7.91
CA ARG A 37 18.70 -2.31 8.17
C ARG A 37 18.02 -3.08 7.05
N LYS A 38 17.31 -4.13 7.41
CA LYS A 38 16.50 -4.94 6.46
C LYS A 38 15.31 -4.17 5.87
N ASN A 39 15.23 -2.88 6.12
CA ASN A 39 14.25 -1.98 5.54
C ASN A 39 14.80 -1.37 4.24
N GLU A 40 15.08 -2.22 3.25
CA GLU A 40 15.38 -1.75 1.88
C GLU A 40 14.15 -1.23 1.16
N PHE A 41 12.96 -1.56 1.65
CA PHE A 41 11.75 -0.92 1.19
C PHE A 41 11.41 0.17 2.22
N PRO A 42 11.40 1.47 1.81
CA PRO A 42 10.72 2.45 2.62
C PRO A 42 9.31 1.89 2.82
N ASP A 43 8.86 1.80 4.05
CA ASP A 43 7.47 1.52 4.34
C ASP A 43 6.67 2.55 3.54
N PHE A 44 6.21 2.14 2.36
CA PHE A 44 5.25 2.92 1.60
C PHE A 44 3.98 2.88 2.42
N THR A 45 3.99 3.70 3.45
CA THR A 45 2.82 3.86 4.28
C THR A 45 1.77 4.47 3.39
N ILE A 46 0.83 3.65 2.95
CA ILE A 46 -0.25 4.04 2.06
C ILE A 46 -1.08 5.09 2.79
N ARG A 47 -0.91 6.34 2.39
CA ARG A 47 -1.60 7.51 2.97
C ARG A 47 -2.91 7.81 2.26
N GLN A 48 -3.30 6.93 1.36
CA GLN A 48 -4.49 7.08 0.55
C GLN A 48 -5.30 5.80 0.58
N GLY A 49 -6.60 5.94 0.58
CA GLY A 49 -7.54 4.86 0.46
C GLY A 49 -8.64 5.23 -0.53
N VAL A 50 -9.32 4.26 -1.07
CA VAL A 50 -10.47 4.47 -1.95
C VAL A 50 -11.71 3.89 -1.30
N VAL A 51 -12.72 4.72 -1.15
CA VAL A 51 -14.07 4.29 -0.78
C VAL A 51 -14.87 4.11 -2.06
N VAL A 52 -15.43 2.93 -2.24
CA VAL A 52 -16.24 2.58 -3.40
C VAL A 52 -17.67 2.29 -2.94
N ALA A 53 -18.64 3.00 -3.51
CA ALA A 53 -20.05 2.75 -3.30
C ALA A 53 -20.69 2.32 -4.63
N VAL A 54 -21.50 1.28 -4.58
CA VAL A 54 -22.21 0.72 -5.75
C VAL A 54 -23.70 0.72 -5.49
N ALA A 55 -24.45 1.43 -6.34
CA ALA A 55 -25.91 1.47 -6.34
C ALA A 55 -26.42 1.31 -7.78
N PRO A 56 -26.61 0.08 -8.27
CA PRO A 56 -27.05 -0.17 -9.63
C PRO A 56 -28.38 0.47 -9.93
N GLY A 57 -28.51 1.07 -11.10
CA GLY A 57 -29.73 1.73 -11.54
C GLY A 57 -29.79 3.22 -11.25
N ASN A 58 -28.89 3.78 -10.46
CA ASN A 58 -28.79 5.22 -10.27
C ASN A 58 -28.01 5.87 -11.41
N THR A 59 -28.45 7.06 -11.80
CA THR A 59 -27.68 7.94 -12.68
C THR A 59 -26.50 8.56 -11.92
N ALA A 60 -25.51 9.11 -12.64
CA ALA A 60 -24.39 9.79 -12.04
C ALA A 60 -24.81 10.95 -11.12
N GLN A 61 -25.87 11.66 -11.48
CA GLN A 61 -26.43 12.76 -10.69
C GLN A 61 -27.05 12.26 -9.37
N GLU A 62 -27.84 11.20 -9.43
CA GLU A 62 -28.42 10.58 -8.23
C GLU A 62 -27.32 10.00 -7.32
N MET A 63 -26.30 9.37 -7.89
CA MET A 63 -25.15 8.91 -7.15
C MET A 63 -24.44 10.07 -6.43
N LEU A 64 -24.27 11.20 -7.10
CA LEU A 64 -23.67 12.39 -6.51
C LEU A 64 -24.46 12.91 -5.32
N GLU A 65 -25.77 13.05 -5.47
CA GLU A 65 -26.62 13.70 -4.45
C GLU A 65 -26.97 12.77 -3.29
N GLN A 66 -27.28 11.52 -3.57
CA GLN A 66 -27.80 10.59 -2.57
C GLN A 66 -26.72 9.76 -1.88
N VAL A 67 -25.58 9.57 -2.54
CA VAL A 67 -24.51 8.69 -2.03
C VAL A 67 -23.24 9.47 -1.78
N THR A 68 -22.74 10.19 -2.79
CA THR A 68 -21.41 10.80 -2.72
C THR A 68 -21.35 11.95 -1.71
N LYS A 69 -22.27 12.91 -1.78
CA LYS A 69 -22.29 14.05 -0.86
C LYS A 69 -22.43 13.64 0.61
N PRO A 70 -23.42 12.81 1.00
CA PRO A 70 -23.52 12.36 2.38
C PRO A 70 -22.29 11.58 2.86
N LEU A 71 -21.70 10.79 1.96
CA LEU A 71 -20.49 10.02 2.28
C LEU A 71 -19.26 10.91 2.41
N GLU A 72 -19.11 11.94 1.58
CA GLU A 72 -18.07 12.96 1.72
C GLU A 72 -18.19 13.73 3.02
N GLU A 73 -19.38 14.19 3.38
CA GLU A 73 -19.63 14.88 4.63
C GLU A 73 -19.24 14.02 5.82
N TYR A 74 -19.60 12.74 5.80
CA TYR A 74 -19.20 11.79 6.83
C TYR A 74 -17.67 11.61 6.88
N ILE A 75 -17.01 11.39 5.75
CA ILE A 75 -15.57 11.25 5.65
C ILE A 75 -14.85 12.50 6.17
N PHE A 76 -15.41 13.68 5.92
CA PHE A 76 -14.84 14.95 6.37
C PHE A 76 -15.04 15.25 7.86
N THR A 77 -15.76 14.42 8.60
CA THR A 77 -15.79 14.49 10.07
C THR A 77 -14.47 14.03 10.69
N TYR A 78 -13.71 13.21 9.96
CA TYR A 78 -12.39 12.75 10.40
C TYR A 78 -11.34 13.85 10.19
N LYS A 79 -10.71 14.29 11.26
CA LYS A 79 -9.68 15.37 11.24
C LYS A 79 -8.39 14.91 10.55
N GLU A 80 -8.16 13.62 10.52
CA GLU A 80 -7.00 12.98 9.90
C GLU A 80 -7.05 12.98 8.37
N VAL A 81 -8.22 13.25 7.80
CA VAL A 81 -8.45 13.29 6.34
C VAL A 81 -8.11 14.67 5.79
N ARG A 82 -7.31 14.69 4.74
CA ARG A 82 -6.99 15.93 3.98
C ARG A 82 -8.08 16.22 2.97
N LYS A 83 -8.99 17.11 3.33
CA LYS A 83 -10.13 17.52 2.49
C LYS A 83 -9.69 18.07 1.14
N GLU A 84 -8.61 18.83 1.14
CA GLU A 84 -8.07 19.50 -0.06
C GLU A 84 -7.55 18.52 -1.14
N LYS A 85 -7.14 17.33 -0.72
CA LYS A 85 -6.60 16.31 -1.62
C LYS A 85 -7.61 15.20 -1.93
N THR A 86 -8.72 15.15 -1.20
CA THR A 86 -9.78 14.15 -1.42
C THR A 86 -10.48 14.43 -2.73
N ILE A 87 -10.59 13.42 -3.58
CA ILE A 87 -11.18 13.50 -4.91
C ILE A 87 -12.32 12.50 -4.99
N SER A 88 -13.51 12.98 -5.38
CA SER A 88 -14.68 12.15 -5.60
C SER A 88 -15.05 12.11 -7.07
N LYS A 89 -15.47 10.96 -7.54
CA LYS A 89 -15.97 10.77 -8.91
C LYS A 89 -17.21 9.89 -8.87
N SER A 90 -18.32 10.42 -9.34
CA SER A 90 -19.59 9.71 -9.51
C SER A 90 -19.79 9.34 -10.97
N ARG A 91 -20.25 8.13 -11.19
CA ARG A 91 -20.69 7.60 -12.48
C ARG A 91 -22.01 6.86 -12.29
N ASP A 92 -22.63 6.44 -13.38
CA ASP A 92 -23.87 5.67 -13.32
C ASP A 92 -23.66 4.38 -12.51
N GLY A 93 -24.36 4.28 -11.40
CA GLY A 93 -24.33 3.13 -10.49
C GLY A 93 -23.10 2.97 -9.62
N ILE A 94 -22.08 3.84 -9.69
CA ILE A 94 -20.85 3.69 -8.91
C ILE A 94 -20.23 5.03 -8.54
N THR A 95 -19.70 5.11 -7.33
CA THR A 95 -18.94 6.27 -6.83
C THR A 95 -17.60 5.82 -6.26
N TYR A 96 -16.58 6.62 -6.54
CA TYR A 96 -15.22 6.47 -5.99
C TYR A 96 -14.85 7.73 -5.25
N ILE A 97 -14.44 7.59 -3.99
CA ILE A 97 -13.89 8.68 -3.18
C ILE A 97 -12.47 8.30 -2.78
N GLN A 98 -11.50 9.02 -3.32
CA GLN A 98 -10.10 8.84 -2.99
C GLN A 98 -9.75 9.72 -1.79
N VAL A 99 -9.49 9.09 -0.65
CA VAL A 99 -9.24 9.73 0.63
C VAL A 99 -7.74 9.81 0.87
N TYR A 100 -7.24 10.97 1.25
CA TYR A 100 -5.85 11.19 1.62
C TYR A 100 -5.73 11.53 3.10
N LEU A 101 -4.79 10.93 3.79
CA LEU A 101 -4.49 11.21 5.19
C LEU A 101 -3.45 12.31 5.35
N ASN A 102 -3.47 12.96 6.50
CA ASN A 102 -2.46 13.92 6.91
C ASN A 102 -1.08 13.25 7.06
N ASP A 103 -0.03 13.99 6.69
CA ASP A 103 1.34 13.51 6.72
C ASP A 103 1.86 13.25 8.14
N GLU A 104 1.25 13.87 9.15
CA GLU A 104 1.63 13.80 10.57
C GLU A 104 1.08 12.55 11.28
N LEU A 105 0.16 11.81 10.65
CA LEU A 105 -0.46 10.64 11.27
C LEU A 105 0.54 9.48 11.37
N GLN A 106 0.89 9.10 12.60
CA GLN A 106 1.85 8.04 12.88
C GLN A 106 1.22 6.63 12.81
N ASP A 107 -0.01 6.50 13.31
CA ASP A 107 -0.73 5.22 13.38
C ASP A 107 -1.86 5.16 12.34
N LYS A 108 -1.49 4.80 11.12
CA LYS A 108 -2.41 4.75 9.98
C LYS A 108 -3.25 3.47 9.97
N ASP A 109 -2.69 2.36 10.44
CA ASP A 109 -3.38 1.07 10.44
C ASP A 109 -4.57 1.10 11.41
N THR A 110 -4.37 1.68 12.59
CA THR A 110 -5.48 1.91 13.54
C THR A 110 -6.53 2.87 12.95
N PHE A 111 -6.10 3.92 12.25
CA PHE A 111 -7.03 4.83 11.58
C PHE A 111 -7.86 4.09 10.53
N TRP A 112 -7.22 3.36 9.61
CA TRP A 112 -7.93 2.63 8.54
C TRP A 112 -8.89 1.59 9.10
N SER A 113 -8.52 0.89 10.17
CA SER A 113 -9.39 -0.07 10.84
C SER A 113 -10.65 0.60 11.39
N LYS A 114 -10.51 1.72 12.10
CA LYS A 114 -11.63 2.52 12.61
C LYS A 114 -12.47 3.10 11.48
N PHE A 115 -11.82 3.63 10.46
CA PHE A 115 -12.47 4.23 9.29
C PHE A 115 -13.31 3.22 8.52
N LYS A 116 -12.78 2.03 8.23
CA LYS A 116 -13.53 0.92 7.60
C LYS A 116 -14.77 0.56 8.40
N HIS A 117 -14.62 0.44 9.71
CA HIS A 117 -15.74 0.13 10.59
C HIS A 117 -16.79 1.24 10.58
N GLY A 118 -16.38 2.50 10.69
CA GLY A 118 -17.28 3.65 10.63
C GLY A 118 -18.02 3.78 9.31
N VAL A 119 -17.31 3.65 8.17
CA VAL A 119 -17.93 3.67 6.84
C VAL A 119 -18.92 2.51 6.66
N SER A 120 -18.59 1.32 7.17
CA SER A 120 -19.51 0.17 7.15
C SER A 120 -20.79 0.43 7.94
N GLN A 121 -20.69 1.08 9.11
CA GLN A 121 -21.87 1.48 9.89
C GLN A 121 -22.69 2.57 9.17
N PHE A 122 -22.01 3.53 8.53
CA PHE A 122 -22.65 4.61 7.79
C PHE A 122 -23.49 4.08 6.60
N LYS A 123 -23.20 2.89 6.10
CA LYS A 123 -24.00 2.24 5.04
C LYS A 123 -25.49 2.19 5.39
N SER A 124 -25.85 2.06 6.66
CA SER A 124 -27.25 2.01 7.12
C SER A 124 -27.99 3.35 6.96
N GLN A 125 -27.26 4.45 6.82
CA GLN A 125 -27.80 5.80 6.62
C GLN A 125 -27.96 6.16 5.14
N LEU A 126 -27.34 5.36 4.25
CA LEU A 126 -27.46 5.52 2.82
C LEU A 126 -28.76 4.88 2.29
N PRO A 127 -29.23 5.29 1.11
CA PRO A 127 -30.38 4.68 0.46
C PRO A 127 -30.23 3.15 0.33
N SER A 128 -31.34 2.42 0.43
CA SER A 128 -31.34 0.95 0.39
C SER A 128 -30.87 0.33 -0.93
N ASN A 129 -30.78 1.13 -1.98
CA ASN A 129 -30.26 0.74 -3.30
C ASN A 129 -28.73 0.68 -3.36
N VAL A 130 -28.03 1.11 -2.29
CA VAL A 130 -26.57 0.93 -2.16
C VAL A 130 -26.27 -0.52 -1.79
N VAL A 131 -25.93 -1.32 -2.79
CA VAL A 131 -25.67 -2.75 -2.65
C VAL A 131 -24.33 -3.00 -1.94
N ALA A 132 -23.29 -2.24 -2.31
CA ALA A 132 -21.96 -2.40 -1.77
C ALA A 132 -21.36 -1.05 -1.37
N LEU A 133 -20.69 -1.05 -0.20
CA LEU A 133 -19.84 0.04 0.27
C LEU A 133 -18.57 -0.57 0.84
N GLN A 134 -17.45 -0.31 0.20
CA GLN A 134 -16.15 -0.89 0.55
C GLN A 134 -15.08 0.18 0.64
N VAL A 135 -14.16 0.00 1.57
CA VAL A 135 -12.95 0.83 1.72
C VAL A 135 -11.75 -0.04 1.38
N ASN A 136 -11.00 0.37 0.39
CA ASN A 136 -9.73 -0.23 0.02
C ASN A 136 -8.60 0.73 0.39
N ASP A 137 -7.79 0.36 1.34
CA ASP A 137 -6.61 1.08 1.80
C ASP A 137 -5.30 0.41 1.34
N ASP A 138 -5.40 -0.74 0.69
CA ASP A 138 -4.27 -1.51 0.21
C ASP A 138 -4.15 -1.42 -1.33
N PHE A 139 -3.34 -0.49 -1.81
CA PHE A 139 -3.00 -0.38 -3.23
C PHE A 139 -1.89 -1.35 -3.66
N GLY A 140 -1.27 -2.06 -2.71
CA GLY A 140 -0.22 -3.03 -2.98
C GLY A 140 -0.74 -4.35 -3.55
N ASP A 141 -1.99 -4.69 -3.30
CA ASP A 141 -2.56 -6.01 -3.62
C ASP A 141 -3.57 -6.00 -4.78
N THR A 142 -3.29 -5.20 -5.82
CA THR A 142 -4.06 -5.25 -7.08
C THR A 142 -3.96 -6.60 -7.78
N SER A 143 -2.97 -7.42 -7.42
CA SER A 143 -2.81 -8.77 -7.93
C SER A 143 -3.89 -9.74 -7.42
N ALA A 144 -4.39 -9.57 -6.21
CA ALA A 144 -5.41 -10.45 -5.63
C ALA A 144 -6.78 -10.33 -6.32
N LEU A 145 -7.14 -9.13 -6.80
CA LEU A 145 -8.40 -8.91 -7.52
C LEU A 145 -8.41 -9.55 -8.92
N LEU A 146 -7.25 -9.68 -9.55
CA LEU A 146 -7.13 -10.33 -10.86
C LEU A 146 -7.13 -11.86 -10.75
N GLN A 147 -6.60 -12.43 -9.67
CA GLN A 147 -6.60 -13.88 -9.46
C GLN A 147 -7.99 -14.42 -9.08
N GLY A 148 -8.82 -13.65 -8.38
CA GLY A 148 -10.19 -14.07 -8.03
C GLY A 148 -11.11 -14.29 -9.23
N LYS A 149 -10.80 -13.72 -10.40
CA LYS A 149 -11.62 -13.90 -11.63
C LYS A 149 -11.21 -15.09 -12.50
N LEU A 150 -10.10 -15.76 -12.20
CA LEU A 150 -9.61 -16.92 -12.92
C LEU A 150 -9.91 -18.24 -12.21
N SER A 151 -10.70 -18.24 -11.15
CA SER A 151 -11.20 -19.46 -10.54
C SER A 151 -12.15 -20.14 -11.52
N LYS A 152 -11.65 -21.19 -12.11
CA LYS A 152 -12.21 -22.13 -13.09
C LYS A 152 -13.68 -22.49 -12.78
N PRO A 153 -14.59 -22.48 -13.76
CA PRO A 153 -15.93 -22.98 -13.54
C PRO A 153 -15.88 -24.47 -13.18
N LYS A 154 -16.48 -24.79 -12.05
CA LYS A 154 -16.65 -26.14 -11.54
C LYS A 154 -17.41 -26.94 -12.58
N ASN A 155 -16.78 -28.01 -13.10
CA ASN A 155 -17.40 -28.98 -13.98
C ASN A 155 -18.76 -29.42 -13.45
N ILE A 156 -19.81 -29.13 -14.18
CA ILE A 156 -21.10 -29.78 -14.05
C ILE A 156 -20.88 -31.16 -14.68
N GLN A 157 -20.70 -32.17 -13.84
CA GLN A 157 -20.80 -33.55 -14.28
C GLN A 157 -22.29 -33.83 -14.59
N THR A 158 -22.58 -33.94 -15.85
CA THR A 158 -23.80 -34.55 -16.36
C THR A 158 -23.73 -36.04 -16.05
N SER A 159 -24.51 -36.49 -15.08
CA SER A 159 -24.81 -37.91 -14.92
C SER A 159 -26.01 -38.23 -15.78
N ALA A 160 -25.79 -39.05 -16.78
CA ALA A 160 -26.80 -39.77 -17.54
C ALA A 160 -27.38 -40.92 -16.68
#